data_8c0c74a54e7b6ed96f3c74f35a4017de
#
_entry.id   8c0c74a54e7b6ed96f3c74f35a4017de
#
_cell.length_a   1.000
_cell.length_b   1.000
_cell.length_c   1.000
_cell.angle_alpha   90.00
_cell.angle_beta   90.00
_cell.angle_gamma   90.00
#
_symmetry.space_group_name_H-M   'P 1'
#
loop_
_entity.id
_entity.type
_entity.pdbx_description
1 polymer ?
#
loop_
_entity_poly.entity_id
_entity_poly.type
_entity_poly.pdbx_seq_one_letter_code
_entity_poly.pdbx_strand_id
1 'polypeptide(L)'
;MRYIYNKVKKYPQMKILRLIVALMLPVAAHAQYVWQDGAEAGRLDLSRDASWQVEMQGGYAKGKTPLWLNANRYGLSTLDRGNGYLRASVVRPLQADSARRWGVGYGLDLVGGVNYGTNPIVQQAYAEVRWLHGVLTVGSKEYGMELKNNRLSSGSQTLGINARPVPQVRVAIPEYWTLPFGGGWLQLKGHIAYGMMTDDNWQHDFTHCKTDYTDHLLYHSKAGYLRIGKDEDLYPLSLELGLEMGAQFGGTTHKPEGSDDIKLIKGKTGLRSFWNAFVPGGGDVGEGEYANVEGNQLGSWLMRINYNADTWRLGLYADHFFEDHSGMFMLDYDGYGEGDEYMVKKDRRFYMYDLKDIMLGAELNLKYCSWLHNVVVEYLYTKYQSGPLYHDHTMNIPDHIAGNDDYDNHGTYPGWQHWGQVMGNPLYRSPIYNDNGRIHVANNRFMAFHLGVDGNVTRTIDYRLLATWQDGLGTYDQPYLKKRHNVSFLVEAGCRLKHNWQLRGGYAMDFGSILGHNAGVQFTLSKGGLLEKNTKKRR
;
A
#
# COMPACT_ATOMS: atom_id res chain seq x y z
N MET A 1 -16.18 -14.02 -31.65
CA MET A 1 -16.21 -12.56 -31.91
C MET A 1 -17.48 -11.86 -31.45
N ARG A 2 -18.70 -12.37 -31.70
CA ARG A 2 -19.97 -11.75 -31.21
C ARG A 2 -20.07 -11.68 -29.67
N TYR A 3 -19.54 -12.65 -28.96
CA TYR A 3 -19.55 -12.68 -27.47
C TYR A 3 -18.66 -11.60 -26.85
N ILE A 4 -17.50 -11.36 -27.47
CA ILE A 4 -16.57 -10.29 -27.04
C ILE A 4 -17.15 -8.90 -27.37
N TYR A 5 -17.83 -8.77 -28.51
CA TYR A 5 -18.46 -7.51 -28.95
C TYR A 5 -19.62 -7.09 -28.02
N ASN A 6 -20.42 -8.04 -27.56
CA ASN A 6 -21.50 -7.76 -26.62
C ASN A 6 -21.01 -7.45 -25.18
N LYS A 7 -19.90 -8.06 -24.74
CA LYS A 7 -19.27 -7.72 -23.46
C LYS A 7 -18.72 -6.29 -23.45
N VAL A 8 -18.18 -5.83 -24.59
CA VAL A 8 -17.62 -4.47 -24.75
C VAL A 8 -18.72 -3.38 -24.75
N LYS A 9 -19.94 -3.69 -25.19
CA LYS A 9 -21.06 -2.73 -25.20
C LYS A 9 -21.65 -2.50 -23.80
N LYS A 10 -21.39 -3.41 -22.85
CA LYS A 10 -21.94 -3.40 -21.49
C LYS A 10 -21.16 -2.51 -20.49
N TYR A 11 -19.92 -2.10 -20.84
CA TYR A 11 -19.04 -1.37 -19.92
C TYR A 11 -18.45 -0.10 -20.54
N PRO A 12 -19.10 1.06 -20.39
CA PRO A 12 -18.59 2.34 -20.93
C PRO A 12 -17.22 2.75 -20.35
N GLN A 13 -16.88 2.27 -19.16
CA GLN A 13 -15.59 2.54 -18.48
C GLN A 13 -14.39 1.97 -19.24
N MET A 14 -14.54 0.80 -19.89
CA MET A 14 -13.49 0.25 -20.77
C MET A 14 -13.23 1.12 -22.02
N LYS A 15 -14.16 2.01 -22.39
CA LYS A 15 -13.94 2.94 -23.49
C LYS A 15 -13.01 4.08 -23.12
N ILE A 16 -13.10 4.57 -21.87
CA ILE A 16 -12.22 5.64 -21.36
C ILE A 16 -10.80 5.13 -21.23
N LEU A 17 -10.60 3.93 -20.64
CA LEU A 17 -9.30 3.31 -20.54
C LEU A 17 -8.68 3.03 -21.93
N ARG A 18 -9.49 2.58 -22.90
CA ARG A 18 -9.06 2.39 -24.29
C ARG A 18 -8.75 3.72 -24.98
N LEU A 19 -9.49 4.78 -24.68
CA LEU A 19 -9.21 6.12 -25.20
C LEU A 19 -7.90 6.69 -24.65
N ILE A 20 -7.65 6.50 -23.36
CA ILE A 20 -6.38 6.89 -22.72
C ILE A 20 -5.22 6.09 -23.32
N VAL A 21 -5.35 4.77 -23.46
CA VAL A 21 -4.35 3.91 -24.10
C VAL A 21 -4.17 4.27 -25.58
N ALA A 22 -5.25 4.56 -26.32
CA ALA A 22 -5.20 4.95 -27.72
C ALA A 22 -4.61 6.36 -27.92
N LEU A 23 -4.78 7.28 -26.97
CA LEU A 23 -4.15 8.61 -26.97
C LEU A 23 -2.66 8.53 -26.60
N MET A 24 -2.25 7.52 -25.81
CA MET A 24 -0.85 7.29 -25.46
C MET A 24 -0.04 6.60 -26.55
N LEU A 25 -0.68 5.76 -27.41
CA LEU A 25 -0.01 5.07 -28.51
C LEU A 25 0.62 6.02 -29.56
N PRO A 26 -0.02 7.12 -30.02
CA PRO A 26 0.60 8.08 -30.92
C PRO A 26 1.77 8.83 -30.28
N VAL A 27 1.70 9.13 -28.96
CA VAL A 27 2.80 9.78 -28.22
C VAL A 27 4.01 8.85 -28.18
N ALA A 28 3.80 7.54 -27.97
CA ALA A 28 4.87 6.55 -28.01
C ALA A 28 5.49 6.39 -29.42
N ALA A 29 4.68 6.45 -30.47
CA ALA A 29 5.17 6.34 -31.86
C ALA A 29 5.98 7.56 -32.34
N HIS A 30 5.65 8.76 -31.87
CA HIS A 30 6.41 9.99 -32.15
C HIS A 30 7.60 10.17 -31.21
N ALA A 31 7.65 9.46 -30.09
CA ALA A 31 8.76 9.50 -29.14
C ALA A 31 10.11 9.11 -29.78
N GLN A 32 10.13 8.27 -30.81
CA GLN A 32 11.37 7.87 -31.48
C GLN A 32 12.19 9.06 -32.06
N TYR A 33 11.55 10.18 -32.37
CA TYR A 33 12.24 11.38 -32.89
C TYR A 33 12.63 12.39 -31.81
N VAL A 34 12.00 12.34 -30.64
CA VAL A 34 12.26 13.27 -29.51
C VAL A 34 13.38 12.75 -28.59
N TRP A 35 13.77 11.49 -28.73
CA TRP A 35 14.72 10.77 -27.85
C TRP A 35 16.20 11.03 -28.16
N GLN A 36 16.52 11.89 -29.09
CA GLN A 36 17.91 12.27 -29.36
C GLN A 36 18.30 13.45 -28.47
N ASP A 37 18.77 13.19 -27.29
CA ASP A 37 19.50 14.15 -26.47
C ASP A 37 20.94 14.21 -26.96
N GLY A 38 21.18 14.98 -28.03
CA GLY A 38 22.49 15.21 -28.57
C GLY A 38 23.22 13.96 -29.15
N ALA A 39 24.32 14.17 -29.83
CA ALA A 39 25.12 13.10 -30.46
C ALA A 39 25.77 12.12 -29.45
N GLU A 40 25.87 12.50 -28.17
CA GLU A 40 26.50 11.69 -27.10
C GLU A 40 25.57 10.65 -26.48
N ALA A 41 24.24 10.84 -26.52
CA ALA A 41 23.31 9.94 -25.86
C ALA A 41 23.09 8.61 -26.57
N GLY A 42 23.50 8.50 -27.85
CA GLY A 42 23.33 7.29 -28.65
C GLY A 42 21.84 6.92 -28.91
N ARG A 43 21.62 5.79 -29.56
CA ARG A 43 20.26 5.26 -29.81
C ARG A 43 19.66 4.68 -28.53
N LEU A 44 18.33 4.88 -28.32
CA LEU A 44 17.62 4.22 -27.23
C LEU A 44 17.66 2.69 -27.43
N ASP A 45 18.20 1.99 -26.46
CA ASP A 45 18.21 0.51 -26.42
C ASP A 45 17.30 0.02 -25.30
N LEU A 46 16.14 -0.52 -25.67
CA LEU A 46 15.15 -1.05 -24.74
C LEU A 46 15.57 -2.37 -24.08
N SER A 47 16.65 -3.00 -24.53
CA SER A 47 17.21 -4.20 -23.89
C SER A 47 18.31 -3.89 -22.88
N ARG A 48 18.81 -2.64 -22.87
CA ARG A 48 19.88 -2.22 -21.96
C ARG A 48 19.43 -2.31 -20.51
N ASP A 49 20.24 -2.92 -19.68
CA ASP A 49 20.01 -3.13 -18.24
C ASP A 49 18.70 -3.86 -17.91
N ALA A 50 18.06 -4.48 -18.92
CA ALA A 50 16.92 -5.35 -18.66
C ALA A 50 17.40 -6.60 -17.92
N SER A 51 16.73 -6.91 -16.81
CA SER A 51 17.01 -8.08 -15.99
C SER A 51 15.88 -9.11 -16.10
N TRP A 52 16.23 -10.37 -15.92
CA TRP A 52 15.27 -11.45 -15.78
C TRP A 52 15.46 -12.17 -14.46
N GLN A 53 14.39 -12.72 -13.93
CA GLN A 53 14.41 -13.59 -12.76
C GLN A 53 13.43 -14.73 -12.94
N VAL A 54 13.83 -15.92 -12.52
CA VAL A 54 12.95 -17.07 -12.31
C VAL A 54 13.05 -17.48 -10.85
N GLU A 55 11.91 -17.74 -10.24
CA GLU A 55 11.82 -18.09 -8.83
C GLU A 55 10.82 -19.22 -8.63
N MET A 56 11.20 -20.19 -7.81
CA MET A 56 10.34 -21.28 -7.37
C MET A 56 10.24 -21.23 -5.85
N GLN A 57 9.03 -21.26 -5.33
CA GLN A 57 8.76 -21.30 -3.91
C GLN A 57 7.87 -22.48 -3.56
N GLY A 58 8.14 -23.11 -2.42
CA GLY A 58 7.26 -24.07 -1.80
C GLY A 58 7.15 -23.80 -0.30
N GLY A 59 5.95 -23.97 0.24
CA GLY A 59 5.64 -23.77 1.64
C GLY A 59 4.73 -24.87 2.22
N TYR A 60 4.87 -25.09 3.51
CA TYR A 60 3.97 -25.95 4.26
C TYR A 60 3.72 -25.39 5.66
N ALA A 61 2.47 -25.43 6.11
CA ALA A 61 2.07 -24.95 7.42
C ALA A 61 1.20 -25.97 8.17
N LYS A 62 1.37 -26.04 9.49
CA LYS A 62 0.40 -26.61 10.42
C LYS A 62 -0.53 -25.48 10.83
N GLY A 63 -1.82 -25.61 10.54
CA GLY A 63 -2.78 -24.51 10.64
C GLY A 63 -2.85 -23.70 9.35
N LYS A 64 -2.99 -22.39 9.43
CA LYS A 64 -2.87 -21.43 8.33
C LYS A 64 -1.40 -21.03 8.14
N THR A 65 -1.05 -20.49 6.98
CA THR A 65 0.28 -19.87 6.80
C THR A 65 0.47 -18.76 7.84
N PRO A 66 1.55 -18.78 8.64
CA PRO A 66 1.81 -17.78 9.67
C PRO A 66 1.93 -16.37 9.10
N LEU A 67 1.62 -15.35 9.93
CA LEU A 67 1.58 -13.94 9.55
C LEU A 67 2.79 -13.51 8.72
N TRP A 68 3.99 -13.72 9.21
CA TRP A 68 5.19 -13.20 8.56
C TRP A 68 5.71 -14.02 7.37
N LEU A 69 5.09 -15.19 7.06
CA LEU A 69 5.22 -15.85 5.77
C LEU A 69 4.17 -15.38 4.76
N ASN A 70 3.07 -14.79 5.23
CA ASN A 70 1.97 -14.29 4.41
C ASN A 70 2.10 -12.77 4.13
N ALA A 71 2.41 -11.98 5.15
CA ALA A 71 2.35 -10.52 5.13
C ALA A 71 3.53 -9.86 4.40
N ASN A 72 3.29 -8.63 3.90
CA ASN A 72 4.29 -7.77 3.26
C ASN A 72 5.02 -8.42 2.08
N ARG A 73 4.27 -9.15 1.25
CA ARG A 73 4.74 -9.86 0.05
C ARG A 73 4.01 -9.44 -1.22
N TYR A 74 3.49 -8.22 -1.23
CA TYR A 74 2.67 -7.70 -2.35
C TYR A 74 1.52 -8.64 -2.72
N GLY A 75 0.88 -9.28 -1.72
CA GLY A 75 -0.20 -10.22 -1.92
C GLY A 75 0.16 -11.53 -2.63
N LEU A 76 1.45 -11.78 -2.90
CA LEU A 76 1.91 -13.06 -3.45
C LEU A 76 2.07 -14.08 -2.32
N SER A 77 0.96 -14.46 -1.75
CA SER A 77 0.86 -15.38 -0.61
C SER A 77 -0.52 -16.01 -0.54
N THR A 78 -0.65 -17.06 0.27
CA THR A 78 -1.90 -17.76 0.54
C THR A 78 -1.91 -18.31 1.96
N LEU A 79 -3.09 -18.50 2.55
CA LEU A 79 -3.24 -19.14 3.86
C LEU A 79 -3.29 -20.67 3.80
N ASP A 80 -3.33 -21.25 2.61
CA ASP A 80 -3.39 -22.70 2.42
C ASP A 80 -2.14 -23.40 2.95
N ARG A 81 -2.37 -24.56 3.60
CA ARG A 81 -1.32 -25.33 4.31
C ARG A 81 -0.16 -25.74 3.44
N GLY A 82 -0.45 -26.26 2.26
CA GLY A 82 0.55 -26.64 1.27
C GLY A 82 0.41 -25.73 0.07
N ASN A 83 1.43 -24.94 -0.24
CA ASN A 83 1.40 -24.00 -1.33
C ASN A 83 2.73 -23.91 -2.05
N GLY A 84 2.71 -23.37 -3.25
CA GLY A 84 3.92 -23.13 -4.01
C GLY A 84 3.65 -22.40 -5.31
N TYR A 85 4.68 -21.81 -5.87
CA TYR A 85 4.59 -21.14 -7.16
C TYR A 85 5.88 -21.21 -7.97
N LEU A 86 5.72 -21.01 -9.27
CA LEU A 86 6.77 -20.66 -10.21
C LEU A 86 6.53 -19.24 -10.71
N ARG A 87 7.50 -18.35 -10.55
CA ARG A 87 7.47 -16.95 -10.94
C ARG A 87 8.53 -16.68 -12.00
N ALA A 88 8.19 -15.91 -13.03
CA ALA A 88 9.13 -15.46 -14.04
C ALA A 88 8.91 -13.97 -14.33
N SER A 89 9.98 -13.20 -14.31
CA SER A 89 9.90 -11.76 -14.53
C SER A 89 10.99 -11.24 -15.46
N VAL A 90 10.65 -10.15 -16.14
CA VAL A 90 11.58 -9.31 -16.91
C VAL A 90 11.31 -7.86 -16.55
N VAL A 91 12.35 -7.14 -16.13
CA VAL A 91 12.24 -5.75 -15.70
C VAL A 91 13.37 -4.92 -16.32
N ARG A 92 13.01 -3.79 -16.92
CA ARG A 92 13.93 -2.75 -17.33
C ARG A 92 13.73 -1.52 -16.46
N PRO A 93 14.72 -1.12 -15.64
CA PRO A 93 14.59 0.02 -14.76
C PRO A 93 14.76 1.35 -15.53
N LEU A 94 14.13 2.42 -15.04
CA LEU A 94 14.30 3.78 -15.57
C LEU A 94 15.76 4.28 -15.49
N GLN A 95 16.51 3.79 -14.50
CA GLN A 95 17.92 4.14 -14.29
C GLN A 95 18.82 3.75 -15.47
N ALA A 96 18.39 2.80 -16.31
CA ALA A 96 19.08 2.47 -17.57
C ALA A 96 19.26 3.69 -18.48
N ASP A 97 18.41 4.71 -18.35
CA ASP A 97 18.44 5.95 -19.10
C ASP A 97 18.78 7.17 -18.21
N SER A 98 19.51 7.00 -17.11
CA SER A 98 19.81 8.06 -16.14
C SER A 98 20.50 9.29 -16.76
N ALA A 99 21.36 9.09 -17.76
CA ALA A 99 22.05 10.17 -18.49
C ALA A 99 21.17 10.95 -19.48
N ARG A 100 19.90 10.57 -19.65
CA ARG A 100 18.98 11.18 -20.61
C ARG A 100 17.92 12.00 -19.90
N ARG A 101 17.35 13.00 -20.57
CA ARG A 101 16.16 13.72 -20.08
C ARG A 101 14.94 12.81 -20.03
N TRP A 102 14.87 11.85 -20.97
CA TRP A 102 13.81 10.85 -21.05
C TRP A 102 14.34 9.48 -20.65
N GLY A 103 13.51 8.71 -20.01
CA GLY A 103 13.79 7.31 -19.70
C GLY A 103 12.55 6.46 -19.93
N VAL A 104 12.75 5.19 -20.26
CA VAL A 104 11.69 4.20 -20.40
C VAL A 104 11.96 3.04 -19.45
N GLY A 105 10.97 2.65 -18.69
CA GLY A 105 10.99 1.45 -17.87
C GLY A 105 9.83 0.54 -18.26
N TYR A 106 9.96 -0.74 -18.01
CA TYR A 106 8.87 -1.70 -18.14
C TYR A 106 9.11 -2.91 -17.24
N GLY A 107 8.04 -3.61 -16.90
CA GLY A 107 8.10 -4.86 -16.18
C GLY A 107 6.96 -5.78 -16.56
N LEU A 108 7.27 -7.06 -16.67
CA LEU A 108 6.31 -8.16 -16.75
C LEU A 108 6.73 -9.22 -15.75
N ASP A 109 5.79 -9.63 -14.91
CA ASP A 109 6.01 -10.58 -13.82
C ASP A 109 4.78 -11.47 -13.68
N LEU A 110 4.97 -12.74 -14.02
CA LEU A 110 3.91 -13.74 -14.09
C LEU A 110 4.20 -14.86 -13.10
N VAL A 111 3.15 -15.34 -12.46
CA VAL A 111 3.22 -16.42 -11.48
C VAL A 111 2.20 -17.50 -11.79
N GLY A 112 2.64 -18.75 -11.84
CA GLY A 112 1.79 -19.93 -11.79
C GLY A 112 1.84 -20.52 -10.39
N GLY A 113 0.70 -20.55 -9.68
CA GLY A 113 0.61 -20.97 -8.29
C GLY A 113 -0.20 -22.25 -8.10
N VAL A 114 0.11 -22.97 -7.03
CA VAL A 114 -0.68 -24.10 -6.51
C VAL A 114 -1.26 -23.69 -5.18
N ASN A 115 -2.58 -23.80 -5.02
CA ASN A 115 -3.33 -23.34 -3.86
C ASN A 115 -3.23 -21.80 -3.65
N TYR A 116 -3.32 -21.06 -4.74
CA TYR A 116 -3.51 -19.60 -4.77
C TYR A 116 -4.91 -19.28 -5.29
N GLY A 117 -5.50 -18.18 -4.83
CA GLY A 117 -6.88 -17.80 -5.14
C GLY A 117 -7.14 -17.53 -6.62
N THR A 118 -6.10 -17.40 -7.46
CA THR A 118 -6.20 -17.29 -8.93
C THR A 118 -4.94 -17.84 -9.59
N ASN A 119 -5.06 -18.29 -10.84
CA ASN A 119 -3.95 -18.84 -11.60
C ASN A 119 -4.23 -18.72 -13.12
N PRO A 120 -3.36 -18.06 -13.93
CA PRO A 120 -2.10 -17.41 -13.53
C PRO A 120 -2.32 -16.07 -12.81
N ILE A 121 -1.31 -15.65 -12.03
CA ILE A 121 -1.26 -14.33 -11.39
C ILE A 121 -0.39 -13.41 -12.24
N VAL A 122 -0.92 -12.26 -12.62
CA VAL A 122 -0.13 -11.15 -13.15
C VAL A 122 0.29 -10.30 -11.96
N GLN A 123 1.50 -10.53 -11.45
CA GLN A 123 2.02 -9.82 -10.28
C GLN A 123 2.39 -8.39 -10.62
N GLN A 124 3.08 -8.21 -11.76
CA GLN A 124 3.36 -6.91 -12.32
C GLN A 124 3.21 -6.95 -13.84
N ALA A 125 2.61 -5.90 -14.41
CA ALA A 125 2.60 -5.64 -15.84
C ALA A 125 2.49 -4.13 -16.03
N TYR A 126 3.61 -3.46 -16.34
CA TYR A 126 3.63 -2.01 -16.43
C TYR A 126 4.60 -1.49 -17.49
N ALA A 127 4.32 -0.27 -17.95
CA ALA A 127 5.24 0.56 -18.70
C ALA A 127 5.34 1.93 -18.03
N GLU A 128 6.53 2.50 -18.05
CA GLU A 128 6.78 3.82 -17.47
C GLU A 128 7.68 4.68 -18.33
N VAL A 129 7.40 5.98 -18.31
CA VAL A 129 8.15 7.00 -19.04
C VAL A 129 8.54 8.09 -18.07
N ARG A 130 9.82 8.40 -18.01
CA ARG A 130 10.35 9.53 -17.24
C ARG A 130 10.59 10.71 -18.17
N TRP A 131 10.23 11.89 -17.71
CA TRP A 131 10.65 13.16 -18.28
C TRP A 131 11.17 14.05 -17.16
N LEU A 132 12.47 14.37 -17.21
CA LEU A 132 13.18 15.06 -16.12
C LEU A 132 12.98 14.33 -14.78
N HIS A 133 12.27 14.95 -13.85
CA HIS A 133 11.93 14.40 -12.53
C HIS A 133 10.57 13.70 -12.48
N GLY A 134 9.71 13.93 -13.50
CA GLY A 134 8.38 13.37 -13.57
C GLY A 134 8.35 11.99 -14.22
N VAL A 135 7.55 11.07 -13.69
CA VAL A 135 7.35 9.72 -14.23
C VAL A 135 5.87 9.46 -14.40
N LEU A 136 5.49 9.00 -15.58
CA LEU A 136 4.18 8.42 -15.86
C LEU A 136 4.33 6.90 -15.89
N THR A 137 3.57 6.20 -15.06
CA THR A 137 3.48 4.73 -15.05
C THR A 137 2.07 4.30 -15.38
N VAL A 138 1.92 3.28 -16.22
CA VAL A 138 0.62 2.66 -16.55
C VAL A 138 0.73 1.17 -16.31
N GLY A 139 -0.17 0.62 -15.52
CA GLY A 139 -0.25 -0.81 -15.23
C GLY A 139 -0.12 -1.15 -13.75
N SER A 140 0.15 -2.40 -13.46
CA SER A 140 0.34 -2.93 -12.11
C SER A 140 1.83 -3.01 -11.79
N LYS A 141 2.28 -2.28 -10.75
CA LYS A 141 3.70 -2.24 -10.32
C LYS A 141 3.77 -2.31 -8.81
N GLU A 142 4.72 -3.07 -8.29
CA GLU A 142 5.08 -3.10 -6.88
C GLU A 142 5.79 -1.79 -6.48
N TYR A 143 5.23 -1.08 -5.50
CA TYR A 143 5.86 0.13 -4.92
C TYR A 143 6.22 -0.14 -3.47
N GLY A 144 7.40 0.29 -3.06
CA GLY A 144 7.82 0.20 -1.66
C GLY A 144 7.07 1.18 -0.76
N MET A 145 7.07 0.91 0.54
CA MET A 145 6.62 1.87 1.56
C MET A 145 7.60 3.03 1.64
N GLU A 146 7.05 4.20 1.88
CA GLU A 146 7.84 5.39 2.09
C GLU A 146 8.13 5.62 3.57
N LEU A 147 9.24 6.26 3.87
CA LEU A 147 9.71 6.62 5.22
C LEU A 147 9.86 5.45 6.21
N LYS A 148 9.82 4.21 5.73
CA LYS A 148 9.95 2.98 6.54
C LYS A 148 10.87 1.96 5.88
N ASN A 149 11.36 1.02 6.67
CA ASN A 149 12.15 -0.10 6.17
C ASN A 149 11.23 -1.17 5.56
N ASN A 150 11.31 -1.36 4.24
CA ASN A 150 10.47 -2.31 3.49
C ASN A 150 10.71 -3.79 3.85
N ARG A 151 11.77 -4.10 4.57
CA ARG A 151 12.13 -5.47 4.94
C ARG A 151 11.82 -5.78 6.41
N LEU A 152 11.90 -4.77 7.29
CA LEU A 152 11.87 -4.97 8.74
C LEU A 152 10.68 -4.32 9.44
N SER A 153 10.04 -3.30 8.84
CA SER A 153 8.85 -2.67 9.40
C SER A 153 7.65 -3.61 9.38
N SER A 154 6.76 -3.47 10.33
CA SER A 154 5.46 -4.16 10.35
C SER A 154 4.57 -3.77 9.16
N GLY A 155 4.68 -2.52 8.66
CA GLY A 155 3.92 -2.03 7.51
C GLY A 155 3.58 -0.54 7.62
N SER A 156 3.22 0.10 6.51
CA SER A 156 2.61 1.43 6.49
C SER A 156 1.13 1.35 6.83
N GLN A 157 0.57 2.37 7.48
CA GLN A 157 -0.83 2.36 7.85
C GLN A 157 -1.76 2.47 6.63
N THR A 158 -1.39 3.28 5.64
CA THR A 158 -2.21 3.56 4.46
C THR A 158 -1.72 2.85 3.20
N LEU A 159 -0.52 3.18 2.72
CA LEU A 159 0.05 2.65 1.48
C LEU A 159 1.15 1.64 1.80
N GLY A 160 0.72 0.41 2.05
CA GLY A 160 1.59 -0.71 2.41
C GLY A 160 1.99 -1.59 1.23
N ILE A 161 2.75 -2.64 1.54
CA ILE A 161 3.22 -3.67 0.60
C ILE A 161 2.58 -5.04 0.88
N ASN A 162 1.46 -5.04 1.59
CA ASN A 162 0.82 -6.28 2.02
C ASN A 162 -0.09 -6.88 0.93
N ALA A 163 -0.89 -6.06 0.24
CA ALA A 163 -1.81 -6.51 -0.79
C ALA A 163 -1.18 -6.50 -2.20
N ARG A 164 -1.85 -7.16 -3.16
CA ARG A 164 -1.46 -7.10 -4.58
C ARG A 164 -1.49 -5.67 -5.09
N PRO A 165 -0.53 -5.30 -5.98
CA PRO A 165 -0.56 -4.00 -6.62
C PRO A 165 -1.84 -3.79 -7.44
N VAL A 166 -2.46 -2.62 -7.29
CA VAL A 166 -3.63 -2.23 -8.07
C VAL A 166 -3.17 -1.69 -9.43
N PRO A 167 -3.73 -2.18 -10.56
CA PRO A 167 -3.47 -1.59 -11.88
C PRO A 167 -3.93 -0.13 -11.92
N GLN A 168 -3.03 0.79 -12.31
CA GLN A 168 -3.29 2.23 -12.22
C GLN A 168 -2.54 3.03 -13.29
N VAL A 169 -3.00 4.23 -13.53
CA VAL A 169 -2.26 5.31 -14.17
C VAL A 169 -1.72 6.21 -13.06
N ARG A 170 -0.40 6.34 -12.96
CA ARG A 170 0.28 7.07 -11.90
C ARG A 170 1.24 8.10 -12.46
N VAL A 171 1.08 9.35 -12.02
CA VAL A 171 2.04 10.43 -12.24
C VAL A 171 2.80 10.67 -10.95
N ALA A 172 4.11 10.68 -11.00
CA ALA A 172 4.95 10.76 -9.80
C ALA A 172 6.21 11.61 -10.02
N ILE A 173 6.72 12.14 -8.93
CA ILE A 173 8.12 12.52 -8.73
C ILE A 173 8.65 11.47 -7.74
N PRO A 174 9.26 10.36 -8.22
CA PRO A 174 9.54 9.20 -7.38
C PRO A 174 10.76 9.37 -6.48
N GLU A 175 11.65 10.28 -6.82
CA GLU A 175 12.85 10.61 -6.06
C GLU A 175 12.76 12.04 -5.53
N TYR A 176 13.42 12.34 -4.41
CA TYR A 176 13.44 13.69 -3.86
C TYR A 176 14.07 14.67 -4.85
N TRP A 177 13.22 15.54 -5.43
CA TRP A 177 13.63 16.64 -6.27
C TRP A 177 13.94 17.86 -5.41
N THR A 178 15.19 18.33 -5.46
CA THR A 178 15.59 19.56 -4.77
C THR A 178 14.92 20.76 -5.44
N LEU A 179 14.14 21.51 -4.68
CA LEU A 179 13.41 22.66 -5.20
C LEU A 179 14.38 23.80 -5.57
N PRO A 180 14.07 24.58 -6.62
CA PRO A 180 14.95 25.66 -7.10
C PRO A 180 15.04 26.86 -6.13
N PHE A 181 14.29 26.81 -5.03
CA PHE A 181 14.29 27.80 -3.94
C PHE A 181 14.59 27.11 -2.60
N GLY A 182 14.84 27.90 -1.54
CA GLY A 182 15.15 27.33 -0.21
C GLY A 182 16.61 26.92 -0.03
N GLY A 183 17.52 27.39 -0.90
CA GLY A 183 18.97 27.18 -0.72
C GLY A 183 19.42 25.72 -0.77
N GLY A 184 18.64 24.83 -1.42
CA GLY A 184 18.92 23.38 -1.50
C GLY A 184 18.48 22.56 -0.29
N TRP A 185 17.78 23.17 0.67
CA TRP A 185 17.27 22.48 1.86
C TRP A 185 15.93 21.79 1.67
N LEU A 186 15.16 22.26 0.69
CA LEU A 186 13.80 21.74 0.45
C LEU A 186 13.79 20.77 -0.71
N GLN A 187 13.28 19.57 -0.46
CA GLN A 187 13.17 18.52 -1.46
C GLN A 187 11.75 17.94 -1.43
N LEU A 188 11.20 17.65 -2.60
CA LEU A 188 9.83 17.16 -2.76
C LEU A 188 9.81 15.87 -3.55
N LYS A 189 9.01 14.90 -3.13
CA LYS A 189 8.59 13.74 -3.92
C LYS A 189 7.10 13.47 -3.70
N GLY A 190 6.49 12.67 -4.55
CA GLY A 190 5.09 12.31 -4.39
C GLY A 190 4.47 11.72 -5.63
N HIS A 191 3.18 11.42 -5.54
CA HIS A 191 2.43 10.86 -6.67
C HIS A 191 0.94 11.17 -6.58
N ILE A 192 0.29 11.01 -7.73
CA ILE A 192 -1.16 10.94 -7.88
C ILE A 192 -1.44 9.76 -8.81
N ALA A 193 -2.40 8.93 -8.46
CA ALA A 193 -2.75 7.76 -9.25
C ALA A 193 -4.26 7.48 -9.23
N TYR A 194 -4.75 6.93 -10.33
CA TYR A 194 -6.08 6.37 -10.45
C TYR A 194 -6.00 4.99 -11.05
N GLY A 195 -6.77 4.07 -10.50
CA GLY A 195 -6.78 2.68 -10.90
C GLY A 195 -8.15 2.02 -10.73
N MET A 196 -8.15 0.73 -10.94
CA MET A 196 -9.33 -0.10 -10.72
C MET A 196 -8.88 -1.41 -10.07
N MET A 197 -9.52 -1.77 -8.97
CA MET A 197 -9.26 -3.03 -8.29
C MET A 197 -9.69 -4.21 -9.16
N THR A 198 -8.92 -5.27 -9.07
CA THR A 198 -9.16 -6.53 -9.80
C THR A 198 -9.35 -7.65 -8.80
N ASP A 199 -10.23 -8.61 -9.06
CA ASP A 199 -10.44 -9.72 -8.14
C ASP A 199 -10.73 -11.07 -8.80
N ASP A 200 -10.90 -11.12 -10.13
CA ASP A 200 -11.21 -12.35 -10.88
C ASP A 200 -12.32 -13.19 -10.22
N ASN A 201 -13.39 -12.53 -9.76
CA ASN A 201 -14.49 -13.05 -8.97
C ASN A 201 -14.10 -13.56 -7.55
N TRP A 202 -12.90 -13.25 -7.06
CA TRP A 202 -12.47 -13.69 -5.74
C TRP A 202 -13.46 -13.29 -4.62
N GLN A 203 -13.98 -12.05 -4.64
CA GLN A 203 -14.93 -11.57 -3.65
C GLN A 203 -16.25 -12.36 -3.70
N HIS A 204 -16.79 -12.58 -4.88
CA HIS A 204 -17.99 -13.41 -5.10
C HIS A 204 -17.81 -14.82 -4.53
N ASP A 205 -16.69 -15.47 -4.86
CA ASP A 205 -16.41 -16.84 -4.42
C ASP A 205 -16.13 -16.91 -2.93
N PHE A 206 -15.40 -15.95 -2.37
CA PHE A 206 -15.09 -15.88 -0.95
C PHE A 206 -16.33 -15.65 -0.08
N THR A 207 -17.23 -14.76 -0.52
CA THR A 207 -18.47 -14.44 0.21
C THR A 207 -19.57 -15.48 -0.01
N HIS A 208 -19.43 -16.33 -1.02
CA HIS A 208 -20.52 -17.22 -1.48
C HIS A 208 -21.83 -16.48 -1.71
N CYS A 209 -21.79 -15.21 -2.08
CA CYS A 209 -22.93 -14.28 -2.19
C CYS A 209 -23.78 -14.15 -0.92
N LYS A 210 -23.24 -14.50 0.27
CA LYS A 210 -23.96 -14.42 1.54
C LYS A 210 -23.69 -13.14 2.31
N THR A 211 -22.66 -12.42 1.94
CA THR A 211 -22.27 -11.13 2.53
C THR A 211 -21.95 -10.13 1.42
N ASP A 212 -21.87 -8.85 1.78
CA ASP A 212 -21.65 -7.76 0.86
C ASP A 212 -20.27 -7.88 0.18
N TYR A 213 -20.23 -7.56 -1.11
CA TYR A 213 -19.00 -7.42 -1.89
C TYR A 213 -19.18 -6.39 -3.01
N THR A 214 -18.08 -5.86 -3.56
CA THR A 214 -18.14 -4.79 -4.57
C THR A 214 -17.26 -5.10 -5.78
N ASP A 215 -17.88 -5.16 -6.96
CA ASP A 215 -17.21 -5.36 -8.24
C ASP A 215 -16.76 -4.03 -8.86
N HIS A 216 -15.65 -4.09 -9.63
CA HIS A 216 -15.16 -2.98 -10.44
C HIS A 216 -14.91 -1.69 -9.65
N LEU A 217 -14.46 -1.85 -8.42
CA LEU A 217 -14.15 -0.75 -7.51
C LEU A 217 -13.03 0.12 -8.06
N LEU A 218 -13.26 1.42 -8.17
CA LEU A 218 -12.24 2.38 -8.54
C LEU A 218 -11.35 2.69 -7.35
N TYR A 219 -10.09 2.96 -7.66
CA TYR A 219 -9.04 3.23 -6.72
C TYR A 219 -8.38 4.57 -7.02
N HIS A 220 -8.12 5.34 -5.99
CA HIS A 220 -7.29 6.53 -6.05
C HIS A 220 -6.22 6.47 -4.96
N SER A 221 -5.01 6.91 -5.27
CA SER A 221 -3.99 7.19 -4.27
C SER A 221 -3.23 8.45 -4.60
N LYS A 222 -2.82 9.16 -3.57
CA LYS A 222 -1.95 10.32 -3.65
C LYS A 222 -1.04 10.38 -2.44
N ALA A 223 0.16 10.87 -2.64
CA ALA A 223 1.07 11.15 -1.54
C ALA A 223 2.00 12.30 -1.89
N GLY A 224 2.37 13.05 -0.88
CA GLY A 224 3.36 14.12 -0.96
C GLY A 224 4.32 14.02 0.23
N TYR A 225 5.62 14.19 -0.04
CA TYR A 225 6.66 14.12 0.99
C TYR A 225 7.60 15.32 0.81
N LEU A 226 7.73 16.10 1.86
CA LEU A 226 8.66 17.21 1.95
C LEU A 226 9.85 16.80 2.83
N ARG A 227 11.05 16.88 2.28
CA ARG A 227 12.28 16.70 3.05
C ARG A 227 12.94 18.05 3.28
N ILE A 228 13.26 18.32 4.54
CA ILE A 228 14.06 19.45 4.98
C ILE A 228 15.41 18.88 5.40
N GLY A 229 16.42 19.10 4.56
CA GLY A 229 17.76 18.56 4.76
C GLY A 229 18.62 18.87 3.55
N LYS A 230 19.91 18.75 3.70
CA LYS A 230 20.89 19.00 2.65
C LYS A 230 21.85 17.81 2.60
N ASP A 231 23.02 17.98 2.04
CA ASP A 231 24.06 16.96 1.99
C ASP A 231 24.27 16.30 3.38
N GLU A 232 23.95 15.00 3.48
CA GLU A 232 23.96 14.26 4.75
C GLU A 232 25.37 14.12 5.36
N ASP A 233 26.41 14.25 4.55
CA ASP A 233 27.80 14.19 5.04
C ASP A 233 28.21 15.49 5.76
N LEU A 234 27.62 16.62 5.37
CA LEU A 234 27.86 17.91 6.00
C LEU A 234 26.79 18.28 7.03
N TYR A 235 25.56 17.85 6.81
CA TYR A 235 24.37 18.17 7.61
C TYR A 235 23.67 16.87 8.02
N PRO A 236 24.09 16.22 9.09
CA PRO A 236 23.63 14.87 9.43
C PRO A 236 22.15 14.78 9.81
N LEU A 237 21.50 15.89 10.12
CA LEU A 237 20.09 15.93 10.52
C LEU A 237 19.18 16.27 9.33
N SER A 238 18.13 15.48 9.12
CA SER A 238 17.07 15.78 8.18
C SER A 238 15.68 15.46 8.76
N LEU A 239 14.68 16.23 8.33
CA LEU A 239 13.26 16.01 8.66
C LEU A 239 12.49 15.71 7.38
N GLU A 240 11.69 14.67 7.40
CA GLU A 240 10.77 14.31 6.34
C GLU A 240 9.33 14.36 6.86
N LEU A 241 8.46 15.07 6.16
CA LEU A 241 7.04 15.18 6.44
C LEU A 241 6.27 14.60 5.27
N GLY A 242 5.26 13.81 5.52
CA GLY A 242 4.47 13.15 4.48
C GLY A 242 2.98 13.16 4.76
N LEU A 243 2.21 13.13 3.68
CA LEU A 243 0.79 12.84 3.69
C LEU A 243 0.53 11.77 2.64
N GLU A 244 -0.01 10.64 3.06
CA GLU A 244 -0.53 9.59 2.20
C GLU A 244 -2.04 9.57 2.27
N MET A 245 -2.70 9.38 1.14
CA MET A 245 -4.15 9.19 1.11
C MET A 245 -4.53 8.16 0.04
N GLY A 246 -5.57 7.40 0.36
CA GLY A 246 -6.22 6.48 -0.56
C GLY A 246 -7.72 6.65 -0.56
N ALA A 247 -8.36 6.28 -1.67
CA ALA A 247 -9.82 6.27 -1.77
C ALA A 247 -10.29 5.08 -2.61
N GLN A 248 -11.43 4.52 -2.18
CA GLN A 248 -12.21 3.53 -2.91
C GLN A 248 -13.55 4.16 -3.28
N PHE A 249 -13.93 4.13 -4.55
CA PHE A 249 -15.18 4.75 -5.01
C PHE A 249 -15.74 4.06 -6.26
N GLY A 250 -16.97 4.39 -6.63
CA GLY A 250 -17.63 3.79 -7.79
C GLY A 250 -17.94 2.30 -7.57
N GLY A 251 -17.84 1.49 -8.62
CA GLY A 251 -18.13 0.07 -8.57
C GLY A 251 -19.61 -0.27 -8.48
N THR A 252 -19.89 -1.55 -8.23
CA THR A 252 -21.24 -2.06 -7.96
C THR A 252 -21.20 -2.94 -6.74
N THR A 253 -21.84 -2.52 -5.66
CA THR A 253 -21.94 -3.29 -4.43
C THR A 253 -23.13 -4.23 -4.52
N HIS A 254 -22.88 -5.50 -4.23
CA HIS A 254 -23.86 -6.57 -4.14
C HIS A 254 -24.18 -6.77 -2.67
N LYS A 255 -25.40 -6.45 -2.27
CA LYS A 255 -25.88 -6.56 -0.90
C LYS A 255 -26.99 -7.60 -0.83
N PRO A 256 -26.79 -8.76 -0.19
CA PRO A 256 -27.84 -9.76 -0.01
C PRO A 256 -28.98 -9.20 0.85
N GLU A 257 -30.21 -9.31 0.33
CA GLU A 257 -31.46 -9.00 1.06
C GLU A 257 -32.29 -10.28 1.17
N GLY A 258 -32.14 -11.01 2.30
CA GLY A 258 -32.83 -12.30 2.48
C GLY A 258 -32.12 -13.50 1.86
N SER A 259 -32.86 -14.56 1.51
CA SER A 259 -32.30 -15.82 1.04
C SER A 259 -31.93 -15.83 -0.44
N ASP A 260 -32.64 -15.07 -1.29
CA ASP A 260 -32.55 -15.20 -2.74
C ASP A 260 -32.41 -13.86 -3.50
N ASP A 261 -32.56 -12.72 -2.82
CA ASP A 261 -32.48 -11.40 -3.44
C ASP A 261 -31.16 -10.71 -3.16
N ILE A 262 -30.58 -10.11 -4.20
CA ILE A 262 -29.34 -9.30 -4.10
C ILE A 262 -29.66 -7.88 -4.57
N LYS A 263 -29.57 -6.93 -3.68
CA LYS A 263 -29.66 -5.51 -4.01
C LYS A 263 -28.34 -5.01 -4.61
N LEU A 264 -28.42 -4.38 -5.77
CA LEU A 264 -27.29 -3.78 -6.44
C LEU A 264 -27.25 -2.28 -6.18
N ILE A 265 -26.16 -1.82 -5.55
CA ILE A 265 -25.89 -0.41 -5.30
C ILE A 265 -24.77 0.03 -6.24
N LYS A 266 -25.10 0.90 -7.20
CA LYS A 266 -24.11 1.44 -8.15
C LYS A 266 -23.47 2.71 -7.62
N GLY A 267 -22.16 2.68 -7.44
CA GLY A 267 -21.37 3.86 -7.11
C GLY A 267 -21.26 4.84 -8.28
N LYS A 268 -21.05 6.09 -7.97
CA LYS A 268 -20.86 7.15 -8.97
C LYS A 268 -19.47 7.05 -9.61
N THR A 269 -19.38 7.29 -10.93
CA THR A 269 -18.14 7.16 -11.72
C THR A 269 -17.94 8.34 -12.69
N GLY A 270 -18.58 9.49 -12.42
CA GLY A 270 -18.45 10.71 -13.23
C GLY A 270 -17.12 11.46 -12.94
N LEU A 271 -16.78 12.44 -13.76
CA LEU A 271 -15.59 13.28 -13.54
C LEU A 271 -15.59 13.97 -12.16
N ARG A 272 -16.78 14.31 -11.66
CA ARG A 272 -16.93 14.88 -10.31
C ARG A 272 -16.50 13.89 -9.23
N SER A 273 -16.79 12.59 -9.40
CA SER A 273 -16.38 11.54 -8.46
C SER A 273 -14.86 11.38 -8.41
N PHE A 274 -14.19 11.45 -9.57
CA PHE A 274 -12.72 11.47 -9.61
C PHE A 274 -12.13 12.70 -8.90
N TRP A 275 -12.75 13.87 -9.09
CA TRP A 275 -12.32 15.09 -8.39
C TRP A 275 -12.54 14.98 -6.88
N ASN A 276 -13.69 14.48 -6.44
CA ASN A 276 -14.00 14.31 -5.02
C ASN A 276 -13.10 13.27 -4.33
N ALA A 277 -12.71 12.20 -5.04
CA ALA A 277 -11.70 11.27 -4.55
C ALA A 277 -10.31 11.93 -4.39
N PHE A 278 -9.99 12.88 -5.28
CA PHE A 278 -8.73 13.64 -5.20
C PHE A 278 -8.75 14.71 -4.11
N VAL A 279 -9.81 15.48 -4.02
CA VAL A 279 -9.98 16.52 -2.99
C VAL A 279 -11.06 16.04 -2.03
N PRO A 280 -10.65 15.40 -0.89
CA PRO A 280 -11.62 15.04 0.12
C PRO A 280 -12.25 16.32 0.66
N GLY A 281 -13.53 16.42 0.57
CA GLY A 281 -14.27 17.57 1.04
C GLY A 281 -15.72 17.21 1.03
N GLY A 282 -16.39 17.39 2.13
CA GLY A 282 -17.81 17.28 2.25
C GLY A 282 -18.37 18.62 2.65
N GLY A 283 -19.51 19.00 2.06
CA GLY A 283 -20.42 19.90 2.73
C GLY A 283 -21.10 19.14 3.84
N ASP A 284 -21.50 19.85 4.88
CA ASP A 284 -22.43 19.34 5.87
C ASP A 284 -23.72 18.88 5.15
N VAL A 285 -24.07 17.61 5.21
CA VAL A 285 -25.26 17.05 4.57
C VAL A 285 -26.41 16.82 5.53
N GLY A 286 -26.31 17.24 6.76
CA GLY A 286 -27.35 17.12 7.78
C GLY A 286 -26.78 16.90 9.16
N GLU A 287 -27.67 16.93 10.16
CA GLU A 287 -27.30 16.66 11.55
C GLU A 287 -26.55 15.33 11.65
N GLY A 288 -25.27 15.39 12.01
CA GLY A 288 -24.50 14.23 12.41
C GLY A 288 -23.69 13.51 11.35
N GLU A 289 -23.69 13.90 10.07
CA GLU A 289 -22.85 13.24 9.07
C GLU A 289 -22.05 14.25 8.25
N TYR A 290 -20.73 14.20 8.37
CA TYR A 290 -19.88 14.63 7.27
C TYR A 290 -20.04 13.61 6.15
N ALA A 291 -20.76 13.97 5.10
CA ALA A 291 -20.78 13.13 3.93
C ALA A 291 -19.37 13.05 3.39
N ASN A 292 -18.82 11.89 3.51
CA ASN A 292 -17.79 11.46 2.61
C ASN A 292 -18.40 11.50 1.22
N VAL A 293 -18.10 12.54 0.47
CA VAL A 293 -18.80 12.87 -0.78
C VAL A 293 -18.52 11.84 -1.85
N GLU A 294 -17.46 11.04 -1.70
CA GLU A 294 -17.09 10.04 -2.68
C GLU A 294 -16.33 8.85 -2.09
N GLY A 295 -17.06 7.85 -1.69
CA GLY A 295 -16.55 6.55 -1.32
C GLY A 295 -15.83 6.50 0.03
N ASN A 296 -15.04 5.44 0.24
CA ASN A 296 -14.18 5.27 1.41
C ASN A 296 -12.87 6.03 1.21
N GLN A 297 -12.48 6.90 2.13
CA GLN A 297 -11.26 7.69 2.10
C GLN A 297 -10.49 7.55 3.40
N LEU A 298 -9.20 7.31 3.28
CA LEU A 298 -8.32 7.16 4.44
C LEU A 298 -6.92 7.68 4.13
N GLY A 299 -6.13 7.89 5.15
CA GLY A 299 -4.78 8.39 4.98
C GLY A 299 -3.93 8.36 6.24
N SER A 300 -2.73 8.88 6.10
CA SER A 300 -1.75 8.98 7.18
C SER A 300 -0.94 10.26 7.07
N TRP A 301 -0.74 10.90 8.21
CA TRP A 301 0.31 11.89 8.40
C TRP A 301 1.59 11.16 8.81
N LEU A 302 2.66 11.43 8.07
CA LEU A 302 3.95 10.79 8.33
C LEU A 302 4.99 11.85 8.71
N MET A 303 5.85 11.48 9.64
CA MET A 303 7.03 12.26 10.01
C MET A 303 8.21 11.32 10.18
N ARG A 304 9.38 11.71 9.70
CA ARG A 304 10.62 11.01 9.98
C ARG A 304 11.76 11.99 10.22
N ILE A 305 12.47 11.80 11.31
CA ILE A 305 13.70 12.52 11.65
C ILE A 305 14.87 11.55 11.46
N ASN A 306 15.83 11.91 10.64
CA ASN A 306 17.04 11.11 10.42
C ASN A 306 18.26 11.84 10.98
N TYR A 307 19.13 11.08 11.64
CA TYR A 307 20.46 11.51 12.02
C TYR A 307 21.49 10.55 11.44
N ASN A 308 22.40 11.06 10.63
CA ASN A 308 23.41 10.29 9.90
C ASN A 308 24.79 10.52 10.48
N ALA A 309 25.21 9.69 11.45
CA ALA A 309 26.55 9.69 12.00
C ALA A 309 27.53 8.89 11.11
N ASP A 310 28.84 8.99 11.36
CA ASP A 310 29.87 8.30 10.57
C ASP A 310 29.69 6.77 10.56
N THR A 311 29.36 6.19 11.72
CA THR A 311 29.31 4.74 11.93
C THR A 311 27.90 4.15 11.98
N TRP A 312 26.86 5.00 12.16
CA TRP A 312 25.47 4.58 12.26
C TRP A 312 24.53 5.66 11.71
N ARG A 313 23.30 5.26 11.42
CA ARG A 313 22.18 6.14 11.09
C ARG A 313 20.99 5.78 11.96
N LEU A 314 20.34 6.79 12.54
CA LEU A 314 19.11 6.64 13.31
C LEU A 314 17.98 7.37 12.59
N GLY A 315 16.87 6.67 12.34
CA GLY A 315 15.61 7.23 11.87
C GLY A 315 14.53 7.06 12.94
N LEU A 316 13.93 8.15 13.39
CA LEU A 316 12.75 8.11 14.24
C LEU A 316 11.54 8.52 13.40
N TYR A 317 10.45 7.76 13.43
CA TYR A 317 9.30 8.06 12.60
C TYR A 317 7.98 7.88 13.35
N ALA A 318 6.99 8.61 12.86
CA ALA A 318 5.61 8.54 13.28
C ALA A 318 4.70 8.41 12.04
N ASP A 319 3.62 7.65 12.19
CA ASP A 319 2.59 7.45 11.19
C ASP A 319 1.23 7.52 11.90
N HIS A 320 0.53 8.64 11.73
CA HIS A 320 -0.77 8.90 12.34
C HIS A 320 -1.86 8.66 11.31
N PHE A 321 -2.58 7.56 11.48
CA PHE A 321 -3.66 7.14 10.60
C PHE A 321 -4.94 7.92 10.86
N PHE A 322 -5.70 8.18 9.80
CA PHE A 322 -7.04 8.75 9.86
C PHE A 322 -7.92 8.13 8.76
N GLU A 323 -9.21 8.11 9.01
CA GLU A 323 -10.20 7.69 8.04
C GLU A 323 -11.24 8.79 7.86
N ASP A 324 -11.75 8.97 6.64
CA ASP A 324 -12.63 10.07 6.23
C ASP A 324 -12.07 11.45 6.61
N HIS A 325 -12.73 12.15 7.53
CA HIS A 325 -12.30 13.45 8.04
C HIS A 325 -11.69 13.37 9.45
N SER A 326 -11.76 12.21 10.08
CA SER A 326 -11.20 12.00 11.41
C SER A 326 -9.67 12.05 11.37
N GLY A 327 -9.05 12.63 12.37
CA GLY A 327 -7.59 12.72 12.44
C GLY A 327 -6.92 13.71 11.48
N MET A 328 -7.67 14.38 10.60
CA MET A 328 -7.13 15.44 9.75
C MET A 328 -6.99 16.76 10.52
N PHE A 329 -6.03 17.59 10.12
CA PHE A 329 -6.01 18.99 10.51
C PHE A 329 -7.13 19.72 9.75
N MET A 330 -8.23 20.03 10.43
CA MET A 330 -9.36 20.71 9.82
C MET A 330 -9.49 22.15 10.31
N LEU A 331 -9.89 23.03 9.39
CA LEU A 331 -10.46 24.30 9.74
C LEU A 331 -11.99 24.13 9.80
N ASP A 332 -12.53 24.15 11.00
CA ASP A 332 -13.98 24.15 11.17
C ASP A 332 -14.54 25.51 10.76
N TYR A 333 -15.31 25.49 9.68
CA TYR A 333 -15.95 26.68 9.14
C TYR A 333 -17.33 26.95 9.76
N ASP A 334 -17.92 25.96 10.41
CA ASP A 334 -19.29 25.96 10.87
C ASP A 334 -19.45 25.70 12.36
N GLY A 335 -18.40 25.95 13.15
CA GLY A 335 -18.42 25.79 14.61
C GLY A 335 -19.52 26.60 15.28
N TYR A 336 -20.21 25.97 16.22
CA TYR A 336 -21.27 26.56 17.04
C TYR A 336 -20.83 26.67 18.50
N GLY A 337 -21.56 27.40 19.30
CA GLY A 337 -21.34 27.52 20.72
C GLY A 337 -21.85 26.30 21.48
N GLU A 338 -21.53 26.22 22.75
CA GLU A 338 -21.96 25.17 23.68
C GLU A 338 -23.03 25.68 24.66
N GLY A 339 -23.85 24.79 25.22
CA GLY A 339 -24.89 25.14 26.17
C GLY A 339 -25.96 26.05 25.56
N ASP A 340 -26.27 27.16 26.23
CA ASP A 340 -27.29 28.12 25.74
C ASP A 340 -26.94 28.77 24.40
N GLU A 341 -25.70 28.69 23.97
CA GLU A 341 -25.20 29.23 22.70
C GLU A 341 -25.14 28.23 21.55
N TYR A 342 -25.77 27.06 21.70
CA TYR A 342 -25.71 25.96 20.72
C TYR A 342 -26.14 26.32 19.29
N MET A 343 -26.97 27.38 19.13
CA MET A 343 -27.39 27.93 17.83
C MET A 343 -26.56 29.12 17.38
N VAL A 344 -25.59 29.58 18.18
CA VAL A 344 -24.78 30.75 17.87
C VAL A 344 -23.54 30.29 17.12
N LYS A 345 -23.44 30.67 15.84
CA LYS A 345 -22.26 30.39 15.03
C LYS A 345 -21.03 31.14 15.58
N LYS A 346 -20.01 30.39 15.93
CA LYS A 346 -18.73 30.92 16.42
C LYS A 346 -17.73 31.11 15.27
N ASP A 347 -16.63 31.78 15.59
CA ASP A 347 -15.55 31.98 14.64
C ASP A 347 -14.90 30.65 14.26
N ARG A 348 -14.35 30.61 13.05
CA ARG A 348 -13.61 29.45 12.50
C ARG A 348 -12.50 29.04 13.43
N ARG A 349 -12.41 27.74 13.72
CA ARG A 349 -11.36 27.15 14.57
C ARG A 349 -10.56 26.14 13.79
N PHE A 350 -9.27 26.03 14.09
CA PHE A 350 -8.49 24.86 13.74
C PHE A 350 -8.74 23.76 14.77
N TYR A 351 -9.20 22.62 14.28
CA TYR A 351 -9.27 21.41 15.06
C TYR A 351 -8.06 20.55 14.80
N MET A 352 -7.44 20.11 15.86
CA MET A 352 -6.46 19.06 15.83
C MET A 352 -7.03 17.89 16.60
N TYR A 353 -7.27 16.79 15.89
CA TYR A 353 -7.71 15.56 16.51
C TYR A 353 -6.67 15.01 17.48
N ASP A 354 -7.12 14.19 18.42
CA ASP A 354 -6.25 13.49 19.34
C ASP A 354 -5.27 12.58 18.57
N LEU A 355 -3.97 12.77 18.77
CA LEU A 355 -2.91 11.93 18.19
C LEU A 355 -2.76 10.59 18.93
N LYS A 356 -3.88 9.98 19.36
CA LYS A 356 -3.84 8.70 20.10
C LYS A 356 -3.56 7.52 19.20
N ASP A 357 -4.19 7.47 18.04
CA ASP A 357 -3.96 6.39 17.07
C ASP A 357 -2.73 6.71 16.26
N ILE A 358 -1.63 6.04 16.61
CA ILE A 358 -0.32 6.35 16.06
C ILE A 358 0.57 5.11 16.01
N MET A 359 1.40 5.05 14.99
CA MET A 359 2.58 4.20 14.94
C MET A 359 3.81 5.05 15.24
N LEU A 360 4.61 4.64 16.18
CA LEU A 360 5.94 5.22 16.46
C LEU A 360 7.00 4.18 16.14
N GLY A 361 8.04 4.56 15.43
CA GLY A 361 9.11 3.66 15.05
C GLY A 361 10.49 4.27 15.21
N ALA A 362 11.47 3.40 15.44
CA ALA A 362 12.88 3.70 15.43
C ALA A 362 13.63 2.69 14.56
N GLU A 363 14.47 3.19 13.67
CA GLU A 363 15.32 2.39 12.79
C GLU A 363 16.78 2.78 13.03
N LEU A 364 17.59 1.82 13.46
CA LEU A 364 19.03 1.95 13.61
C LEU A 364 19.72 1.15 12.50
N ASN A 365 20.52 1.83 11.69
CA ASN A 365 21.42 1.22 10.71
C ASN A 365 22.85 1.33 11.18
N LEU A 366 23.57 0.19 11.24
CA LEU A 366 24.98 0.11 11.62
C LEU A 366 25.84 -0.08 10.36
N LYS A 367 26.53 0.98 9.93
CA LYS A 367 27.24 1.03 8.62
C LYS A 367 28.37 0.01 8.48
N TYR A 368 29.04 -0.33 9.57
CA TYR A 368 30.25 -1.19 9.56
C TYR A 368 30.09 -2.51 10.33
N CYS A 369 28.88 -2.79 10.83
CA CYS A 369 28.61 -4.03 11.52
C CYS A 369 28.01 -5.06 10.55
N SER A 370 28.77 -6.06 10.12
CA SER A 370 28.28 -7.01 9.12
C SER A 370 27.22 -7.97 9.67
N TRP A 371 27.33 -8.38 10.93
CA TRP A 371 26.40 -9.33 11.53
C TRP A 371 25.09 -8.69 12.02
N LEU A 372 25.05 -7.37 12.16
CA LEU A 372 23.86 -6.61 12.52
C LEU A 372 23.82 -5.34 11.65
N HIS A 373 22.98 -5.31 10.62
CA HIS A 373 22.89 -4.15 9.74
C HIS A 373 21.81 -3.18 10.21
N ASN A 374 20.60 -3.69 10.41
CA ASN A 374 19.45 -2.86 10.76
C ASN A 374 18.69 -3.46 11.95
N VAL A 375 18.19 -2.57 12.80
CA VAL A 375 17.22 -2.87 13.84
C VAL A 375 16.07 -1.91 13.71
N VAL A 376 14.84 -2.42 13.67
CA VAL A 376 13.60 -1.65 13.67
C VAL A 376 12.78 -2.03 14.89
N VAL A 377 12.31 -1.03 15.62
CA VAL A 377 11.37 -1.21 16.74
C VAL A 377 10.19 -0.31 16.50
N GLU A 378 8.98 -0.87 16.61
CA GLU A 378 7.73 -0.13 16.39
C GLU A 378 6.73 -0.38 17.52
N TYR A 379 5.98 0.66 17.82
CA TYR A 379 4.80 0.66 18.66
C TYR A 379 3.62 1.14 17.84
N LEU A 380 2.50 0.40 17.86
CA LEU A 380 1.26 0.76 17.20
C LEU A 380 0.13 0.80 18.23
N TYR A 381 -0.71 1.82 18.11
CA TYR A 381 -1.94 1.94 18.88
C TYR A 381 -3.07 2.41 17.96
N THR A 382 -4.18 1.67 17.94
CA THR A 382 -5.34 1.93 17.06
C THR A 382 -6.67 1.76 17.80
N LYS A 383 -6.68 1.79 19.13
CA LYS A 383 -7.87 1.45 19.93
C LYS A 383 -8.87 2.59 20.07
N TYR A 384 -8.41 3.82 19.90
CA TYR A 384 -9.26 4.99 20.09
C TYR A 384 -10.20 5.20 18.90
N GLN A 385 -9.66 5.17 17.67
CA GLN A 385 -10.36 5.39 16.40
C GLN A 385 -11.20 6.66 16.46
N SER A 386 -10.53 7.79 16.28
CA SER A 386 -11.18 9.09 16.21
C SER A 386 -12.17 9.10 15.06
N GLY A 387 -13.44 9.11 15.37
CA GLY A 387 -14.51 9.19 14.39
C GLY A 387 -14.66 10.59 13.81
N PRO A 388 -15.60 10.78 12.89
CA PRO A 388 -15.91 12.07 12.31
C PRO A 388 -16.36 13.06 13.38
N LEU A 389 -16.08 14.34 13.15
CA LEU A 389 -16.69 15.42 13.92
C LEU A 389 -18.15 15.54 13.53
N TYR A 390 -19.03 15.42 14.51
CA TYR A 390 -20.44 15.70 14.35
C TYR A 390 -20.74 17.09 14.92
N HIS A 391 -21.40 17.91 14.13
CA HIS A 391 -22.00 19.14 14.61
C HIS A 391 -23.42 18.82 15.09
N ASP A 392 -23.55 18.48 16.34
CA ASP A 392 -24.87 18.33 16.97
C ASP A 392 -25.24 19.66 17.63
N HIS A 393 -26.17 20.37 17.02
CA HIS A 393 -26.64 21.67 17.47
C HIS A 393 -27.67 21.52 18.60
N THR A 394 -27.40 20.67 19.58
CA THR A 394 -28.29 20.54 20.75
C THR A 394 -27.66 21.14 22.01
N MET A 395 -28.51 21.61 22.91
CA MET A 395 -28.08 22.23 24.17
C MET A 395 -27.26 21.27 25.06
N ASN A 396 -27.44 19.96 24.90
CA ASN A 396 -26.87 18.95 25.78
C ASN A 396 -25.67 18.21 25.19
N ILE A 397 -25.38 18.38 23.91
CA ILE A 397 -24.32 17.67 23.21
C ILE A 397 -23.32 18.70 22.68
N PRO A 398 -22.05 18.64 23.10
CA PRO A 398 -21.04 19.53 22.54
C PRO A 398 -20.88 19.26 21.05
N ASP A 399 -20.49 20.27 20.29
CA ASP A 399 -20.33 20.28 18.82
C ASP A 399 -19.44 19.17 18.26
N HIS A 400 -18.71 18.45 19.10
CA HIS A 400 -17.67 17.53 18.69
C HIS A 400 -17.82 16.21 19.39
N ILE A 401 -18.37 15.24 18.67
CA ILE A 401 -18.34 13.83 19.07
C ILE A 401 -17.26 13.16 18.22
N ALA A 402 -16.24 12.62 18.86
CA ALA A 402 -15.17 11.88 18.21
C ALA A 402 -15.10 10.44 18.77
N GLY A 403 -14.56 9.51 18.01
CA GLY A 403 -14.42 8.11 18.34
C GLY A 403 -15.44 7.21 17.65
N ASN A 404 -15.26 5.89 17.80
CA ASN A 404 -16.09 4.86 17.18
C ASN A 404 -16.01 4.78 15.65
N ASP A 405 -14.90 5.22 15.06
CA ASP A 405 -14.61 4.89 13.67
C ASP A 405 -14.33 3.38 13.52
N ASP A 406 -14.44 2.83 12.34
CA ASP A 406 -14.19 1.41 12.05
C ASP A 406 -13.09 1.28 11.00
N TYR A 407 -11.85 1.64 11.39
CA TYR A 407 -10.69 1.72 10.48
C TYR A 407 -10.54 0.51 9.56
N ASP A 408 -10.26 0.77 8.29
CA ASP A 408 -10.18 -0.18 7.18
C ASP A 408 -11.52 -0.85 6.82
N ASN A 409 -12.63 -0.49 7.43
CA ASN A 409 -13.97 -0.96 7.07
C ASN A 409 -14.82 0.20 6.54
N HIS A 410 -15.89 -0.12 5.82
CA HIS A 410 -16.82 0.88 5.30
C HIS A 410 -18.20 0.26 5.09
N GLY A 411 -19.27 1.03 5.29
CA GLY A 411 -20.65 0.55 5.21
C GLY A 411 -21.10 0.09 3.81
N THR A 412 -20.41 0.52 2.75
CA THR A 412 -20.76 0.19 1.36
C THR A 412 -19.66 -0.62 0.66
N TYR A 413 -18.39 -0.35 0.98
CA TYR A 413 -17.24 -0.98 0.32
C TYR A 413 -16.62 -2.07 1.19
N PRO A 414 -15.94 -3.08 0.59
CA PRO A 414 -15.44 -4.24 1.32
C PRO A 414 -14.15 -3.97 2.14
N GLY A 415 -13.95 -2.75 2.63
CA GLY A 415 -12.78 -2.35 3.40
C GLY A 415 -11.55 -2.03 2.56
N TRP A 416 -10.48 -1.53 3.22
CA TRP A 416 -9.22 -1.17 2.58
C TRP A 416 -8.37 -2.40 2.29
N GLN A 417 -8.81 -3.21 1.32
CA GLN A 417 -8.19 -4.48 0.96
C GLN A 417 -8.14 -4.70 -0.55
N HIS A 418 -7.24 -5.56 -1.01
CA HIS A 418 -7.19 -6.07 -2.37
C HIS A 418 -6.83 -7.56 -2.35
N TRP A 419 -7.66 -8.40 -2.97
CA TRP A 419 -7.55 -9.86 -2.91
C TRP A 419 -7.55 -10.43 -1.48
N GLY A 420 -8.36 -9.87 -0.60
CA GLY A 420 -8.51 -10.30 0.78
C GLY A 420 -7.38 -9.91 1.72
N GLN A 421 -6.35 -9.22 1.25
CA GLN A 421 -5.27 -8.68 2.07
C GLN A 421 -5.48 -7.17 2.26
N VAL A 422 -5.35 -6.66 3.48
CA VAL A 422 -5.37 -5.22 3.74
C VAL A 422 -4.24 -4.53 2.96
N MET A 423 -4.51 -3.37 2.38
CA MET A 423 -3.52 -2.61 1.61
C MET A 423 -2.56 -1.80 2.50
N GLY A 424 -2.95 -1.59 3.75
CA GLY A 424 -2.15 -0.97 4.79
C GLY A 424 -1.32 -1.99 5.59
N ASN A 425 -1.28 -1.80 6.91
CA ASN A 425 -0.49 -2.60 7.83
C ASN A 425 -1.13 -3.99 8.07
N PRO A 426 -0.39 -5.10 7.90
CA PRO A 426 -0.92 -6.46 8.06
C PRO A 426 -1.34 -6.84 9.48
N LEU A 427 -1.07 -5.99 10.49
CA LEU A 427 -1.56 -6.20 11.86
C LEU A 427 -3.05 -5.90 11.99
N TYR A 428 -3.64 -5.13 11.07
CA TYR A 428 -5.08 -5.16 10.83
C TYR A 428 -5.43 -6.53 10.24
N ARG A 429 -6.34 -7.24 10.91
CA ARG A 429 -6.61 -8.63 10.53
C ARG A 429 -7.31 -8.71 9.17
N SER A 430 -6.54 -9.02 8.14
CA SER A 430 -7.00 -9.09 6.75
C SER A 430 -8.23 -10.00 6.58
N PRO A 431 -9.19 -9.64 5.71
CA PRO A 431 -10.40 -10.43 5.44
C PRO A 431 -10.16 -11.89 5.07
N ILE A 432 -9.05 -12.20 4.39
CA ILE A 432 -8.70 -13.58 4.01
C ILE A 432 -8.61 -14.55 5.21
N TYR A 433 -8.40 -14.04 6.44
CA TYR A 433 -8.42 -14.86 7.66
C TYR A 433 -9.82 -15.20 8.16
N ASN A 434 -10.89 -14.62 7.59
CA ASN A 434 -12.25 -14.81 8.05
C ASN A 434 -12.84 -16.10 7.50
N ASP A 435 -13.11 -17.06 8.39
CA ASP A 435 -13.67 -18.37 8.01
C ASP A 435 -15.18 -18.30 7.67
N ASN A 436 -15.84 -17.17 7.94
CA ASN A 436 -17.26 -16.95 7.66
C ASN A 436 -17.52 -16.33 6.27
N GLY A 437 -16.50 -16.16 5.43
CA GLY A 437 -16.62 -15.56 4.10
C GLY A 437 -17.00 -14.07 4.11
N ARG A 438 -16.84 -13.37 5.23
CA ARG A 438 -17.13 -11.94 5.31
C ARG A 438 -15.88 -11.13 4.99
N ILE A 439 -16.00 -10.21 4.02
CA ILE A 439 -14.96 -9.25 3.70
C ILE A 439 -15.03 -8.09 4.70
N HIS A 440 -14.27 -8.24 5.79
CA HIS A 440 -14.29 -7.32 6.92
C HIS A 440 -12.97 -7.43 7.69
N VAL A 441 -12.40 -6.31 8.09
CA VAL A 441 -11.22 -6.25 8.96
C VAL A 441 -11.68 -6.48 10.40
N ALA A 442 -11.62 -7.72 10.85
CA ALA A 442 -12.26 -8.16 12.10
C ALA A 442 -11.47 -7.78 13.37
N ASN A 443 -10.30 -7.19 13.25
CA ASN A 443 -9.51 -6.66 14.37
C ASN A 443 -8.72 -5.44 13.88
N ASN A 444 -9.31 -4.28 14.06
CA ASN A 444 -8.69 -2.97 13.73
C ASN A 444 -8.39 -2.15 14.99
N ARG A 445 -8.90 -2.56 16.16
CA ARG A 445 -8.65 -1.92 17.46
C ARG A 445 -7.63 -2.72 18.27
N PHE A 446 -6.37 -2.33 18.19
CA PHE A 446 -5.29 -3.07 18.83
C PHE A 446 -4.16 -2.16 19.33
N MET A 447 -3.26 -2.76 20.09
CA MET A 447 -1.95 -2.25 20.41
C MET A 447 -0.92 -3.32 20.02
N ALA A 448 0.20 -2.94 19.46
CA ALA A 448 1.24 -3.89 19.09
C ALA A 448 2.64 -3.32 19.32
N PHE A 449 3.57 -4.25 19.56
CA PHE A 449 5.01 -4.00 19.51
C PHE A 449 5.63 -4.90 18.44
N HIS A 450 6.49 -4.33 17.62
CA HIS A 450 7.18 -5.05 16.57
C HIS A 450 8.68 -4.81 16.63
N LEU A 451 9.45 -5.88 16.40
CA LEU A 451 10.89 -5.89 16.27
C LEU A 451 11.27 -6.54 14.94
N GLY A 452 12.07 -5.85 14.16
CA GLY A 452 12.72 -6.37 12.97
C GLY A 452 14.24 -6.24 13.07
N VAL A 453 14.97 -7.30 12.72
CA VAL A 453 16.43 -7.30 12.75
C VAL A 453 16.96 -8.01 11.50
N ASP A 454 17.99 -7.46 10.87
CA ASP A 454 18.73 -8.16 9.81
C ASP A 454 20.23 -7.94 9.86
N GLY A 455 20.94 -8.81 9.15
CA GLY A 455 22.40 -8.76 9.04
C GLY A 455 22.93 -9.91 8.17
N ASN A 456 24.24 -9.99 8.09
CA ASN A 456 24.94 -11.07 7.38
C ASN A 456 25.75 -11.92 8.36
N VAL A 457 25.45 -13.21 8.42
CA VAL A 457 26.26 -14.19 9.17
C VAL A 457 27.63 -14.38 8.51
N THR A 458 27.61 -14.41 7.16
CA THR A 458 28.82 -14.45 6.32
C THR A 458 28.65 -13.51 5.11
N ARG A 459 29.66 -13.40 4.25
CA ARG A 459 29.55 -12.62 3.01
C ARG A 459 28.46 -13.13 2.06
N THR A 460 28.03 -14.39 2.19
CA THR A 460 27.05 -15.04 1.32
C THR A 460 25.76 -15.40 2.03
N ILE A 461 25.71 -15.36 3.35
CA ILE A 461 24.54 -15.73 4.15
C ILE A 461 24.03 -14.51 4.88
N ASP A 462 22.81 -14.10 4.55
CA ASP A 462 22.04 -13.08 5.25
C ASP A 462 20.93 -13.72 6.10
N TYR A 463 20.45 -12.98 7.10
CA TYR A 463 19.33 -13.38 7.93
C TYR A 463 18.35 -12.23 8.16
N ARG A 464 17.13 -12.57 8.53
CA ARG A 464 16.08 -11.66 8.98
C ARG A 464 15.27 -12.29 10.10
N LEU A 465 15.04 -11.52 11.14
CA LEU A 465 14.20 -11.89 12.28
C LEU A 465 13.08 -10.87 12.41
N LEU A 466 11.86 -11.34 12.58
CA LEU A 466 10.71 -10.49 12.92
C LEU A 466 10.03 -11.08 14.14
N ALA A 467 9.60 -10.21 15.06
CA ALA A 467 8.83 -10.59 16.24
C ALA A 467 7.76 -9.52 16.49
N THR A 468 6.53 -9.94 16.70
CA THR A 468 5.41 -9.04 16.97
C THR A 468 4.57 -9.58 18.10
N TRP A 469 4.25 -8.73 19.05
CA TRP A 469 3.21 -8.96 20.03
C TRP A 469 2.07 -8.00 19.76
N GLN A 470 0.83 -8.50 19.81
CA GLN A 470 -0.37 -7.72 19.56
C GLN A 470 -1.45 -8.07 20.60
N ASP A 471 -2.16 -7.05 21.10
CA ASP A 471 -3.42 -7.23 21.81
C ASP A 471 -4.56 -6.57 21.02
N GLY A 472 -5.71 -7.23 20.91
CA GLY A 472 -6.82 -6.79 20.07
C GLY A 472 -8.15 -6.80 20.82
N LEU A 473 -9.01 -5.85 20.45
CA LEU A 473 -10.36 -5.68 20.98
C LEU A 473 -11.46 -6.03 19.96
N GLY A 474 -11.08 -6.40 18.72
CA GLY A 474 -12.02 -6.52 17.60
C GLY A 474 -12.25 -5.17 16.93
N THR A 475 -13.48 -4.89 16.54
CA THR A 475 -13.94 -3.58 16.04
C THR A 475 -14.91 -2.95 17.05
N TYR A 476 -15.39 -1.74 16.78
CA TYR A 476 -16.47 -1.16 17.61
C TYR A 476 -17.79 -1.89 17.40
N ASP A 477 -18.13 -2.24 16.17
CA ASP A 477 -19.37 -2.95 15.84
C ASP A 477 -19.36 -4.41 16.28
N GLN A 478 -18.19 -5.06 16.27
CA GLN A 478 -18.01 -6.46 16.63
C GLN A 478 -16.85 -6.62 17.61
N PRO A 479 -17.01 -6.13 18.85
CA PRO A 479 -15.96 -6.23 19.86
C PRO A 479 -15.78 -7.68 20.31
N TYR A 480 -14.54 -8.05 20.59
CA TYR A 480 -14.28 -9.34 21.20
C TYR A 480 -14.84 -9.36 22.63
N LEU A 481 -15.50 -10.45 23.01
CA LEU A 481 -16.02 -10.64 24.38
C LEU A 481 -14.93 -10.55 25.46
N LYS A 482 -13.70 -10.89 25.09
CA LYS A 482 -12.49 -10.74 25.93
C LYS A 482 -11.35 -10.29 25.03
N LYS A 483 -10.47 -9.46 25.58
CA LYS A 483 -9.23 -9.07 24.91
C LYS A 483 -8.48 -10.30 24.39
N ARG A 484 -8.07 -10.26 23.13
CA ARG A 484 -7.32 -11.33 22.46
C ARG A 484 -5.87 -10.89 22.28
N HIS A 485 -4.97 -11.86 22.31
CA HIS A 485 -3.54 -11.64 22.13
C HIS A 485 -3.02 -12.50 20.97
N ASN A 486 -1.95 -12.03 20.35
CA ASN A 486 -1.21 -12.79 19.35
C ASN A 486 0.27 -12.47 19.45
N VAL A 487 1.11 -13.49 19.25
CA VAL A 487 2.56 -13.35 19.09
C VAL A 487 2.94 -14.02 17.78
N SER A 488 3.66 -13.32 16.93
CA SER A 488 4.09 -13.81 15.62
C SER A 488 5.59 -13.66 15.46
N PHE A 489 6.27 -14.73 15.01
CA PHE A 489 7.71 -14.76 14.77
C PHE A 489 8.05 -15.19 13.36
N LEU A 490 9.16 -14.68 12.84
CA LEU A 490 9.84 -15.18 11.64
C LEU A 490 11.33 -15.26 11.90
N VAL A 491 11.91 -16.38 11.49
CA VAL A 491 13.35 -16.56 11.28
C VAL A 491 13.55 -16.91 9.82
N GLU A 492 14.28 -16.10 9.09
CA GLU A 492 14.55 -16.29 7.67
C GLU A 492 16.06 -16.19 7.42
N ALA A 493 16.61 -17.06 6.58
CA ALA A 493 17.98 -17.01 6.13
C ALA A 493 18.05 -17.14 4.61
N GLY A 494 18.93 -16.35 4.01
CA GLY A 494 19.24 -16.38 2.58
C GLY A 494 20.68 -16.77 2.32
N CYS A 495 20.92 -17.53 1.24
CA CYS A 495 22.27 -17.91 0.81
C CYS A 495 22.44 -17.56 -0.67
N ARG A 496 23.44 -16.73 -0.97
CA ARG A 496 23.87 -16.45 -2.34
C ARG A 496 24.84 -17.52 -2.83
N LEU A 497 24.42 -18.24 -3.86
CA LEU A 497 25.16 -19.34 -4.47
C LEU A 497 25.88 -18.87 -5.74
N LYS A 498 26.72 -19.72 -6.32
CA LYS A 498 27.39 -19.44 -7.61
C LYS A 498 26.39 -19.27 -8.75
N HIS A 499 26.78 -18.57 -9.80
CA HIS A 499 25.98 -18.34 -11.02
C HIS A 499 24.63 -17.64 -10.77
N ASN A 500 24.59 -16.71 -9.83
CA ASN A 500 23.40 -15.91 -9.48
C ASN A 500 22.20 -16.72 -8.96
N TRP A 501 22.45 -17.93 -8.44
CA TRP A 501 21.45 -18.65 -7.68
C TRP A 501 21.34 -18.10 -6.27
N GLN A 502 20.12 -18.06 -5.74
CA GLN A 502 19.83 -17.70 -4.35
C GLN A 502 18.88 -18.72 -3.77
N LEU A 503 19.19 -19.17 -2.57
CA LEU A 503 18.31 -20.02 -1.76
C LEU A 503 17.90 -19.25 -0.52
N ARG A 504 16.61 -19.22 -0.21
CA ARG A 504 16.06 -18.61 0.99
C ARG A 504 15.16 -19.60 1.71
N GLY A 505 15.31 -19.71 3.02
CA GLY A 505 14.46 -20.51 3.89
C GLY A 505 13.89 -19.66 5.01
N GLY A 506 12.61 -19.83 5.32
CA GLY A 506 11.92 -19.17 6.40
C GLY A 506 11.15 -20.15 7.27
N TYR A 507 11.14 -19.89 8.58
CA TYR A 507 10.30 -20.54 9.56
C TYR A 507 9.56 -19.49 10.36
N ALA A 508 8.23 -19.62 10.47
CA ALA A 508 7.41 -18.69 11.22
C ALA A 508 6.37 -19.40 12.07
N MET A 509 5.93 -18.71 13.11
CA MET A 509 4.91 -19.19 14.04
C MET A 509 3.99 -18.07 14.48
N ASP A 510 2.71 -18.40 14.71
CA ASP A 510 1.75 -17.55 15.42
C ASP A 510 1.26 -18.29 16.66
N PHE A 511 1.13 -17.57 17.75
CA PHE A 511 0.57 -18.04 19.01
C PHE A 511 -0.45 -17.04 19.51
N GLY A 512 -1.71 -17.44 19.58
CA GLY A 512 -2.73 -16.55 20.13
C GLY A 512 -4.14 -16.87 19.68
N SER A 513 -5.04 -15.94 19.94
CA SER A 513 -6.45 -16.05 19.63
C SER A 513 -6.95 -15.08 18.55
N ILE A 514 -6.05 -14.24 17.97
CA ILE A 514 -6.37 -13.36 16.83
C ILE A 514 -6.19 -14.12 15.52
N LEU A 515 -5.04 -14.76 15.33
CA LEU A 515 -4.69 -15.52 14.12
C LEU A 515 -4.72 -17.03 14.32
N GLY A 516 -4.79 -17.50 15.57
CA GLY A 516 -4.71 -18.91 15.94
C GLY A 516 -3.29 -19.37 16.24
N HIS A 517 -3.11 -20.70 16.30
CA HIS A 517 -1.82 -21.34 16.50
C HIS A 517 -1.36 -21.92 15.16
N ASN A 518 -0.39 -21.28 14.55
CA ASN A 518 0.13 -21.65 13.24
C ASN A 518 1.65 -21.85 13.32
N ALA A 519 2.18 -22.76 12.52
CA ALA A 519 3.62 -22.91 12.33
C ALA A 519 3.88 -23.29 10.88
N GLY A 520 4.86 -22.67 10.23
CA GLY A 520 5.10 -22.90 8.81
C GLY A 520 6.56 -22.74 8.41
N VAL A 521 6.90 -23.41 7.32
CA VAL A 521 8.19 -23.31 6.64
C VAL A 521 7.97 -22.89 5.19
N GLN A 522 8.92 -22.16 4.64
CA GLN A 522 8.91 -21.75 3.24
C GLN A 522 10.33 -21.79 2.69
N PHE A 523 10.48 -22.32 1.48
CA PHE A 523 11.75 -22.34 0.75
C PHE A 523 11.57 -21.70 -0.60
N THR A 524 12.51 -20.84 -0.97
CA THR A 524 12.52 -20.12 -2.24
C THR A 524 13.87 -20.32 -2.91
N LEU A 525 13.86 -20.79 -4.14
CA LEU A 525 15.03 -20.88 -4.99
C LEU A 525 14.85 -19.91 -6.16
N SER A 526 15.78 -19.00 -6.34
CA SER A 526 15.71 -18.03 -7.44
C SER A 526 17.02 -17.97 -8.23
N LYS A 527 16.88 -17.55 -9.49
CA LYS A 527 18.00 -17.26 -10.39
C LYS A 527 17.66 -16.06 -11.24
N GLY A 528 18.61 -15.15 -11.38
CA GLY A 528 18.43 -13.95 -12.19
C GLY A 528 19.70 -13.54 -12.91
N GLY A 529 19.56 -12.60 -13.83
CA GLY A 529 20.67 -12.04 -14.60
C GLY A 529 20.23 -10.90 -15.50
N LEU A 530 21.19 -10.28 -16.18
CA LEU A 530 20.90 -9.28 -17.20
C LEU A 530 20.57 -9.96 -18.53
N LEU A 531 19.67 -9.36 -19.30
CA LEU A 531 19.40 -9.72 -20.70
C LEU A 531 20.45 -9.02 -21.60
N GLU A 532 21.73 -9.37 -21.45
CA GLU A 532 22.77 -8.83 -22.32
C GLU A 532 22.64 -9.42 -23.73
N LYS A 533 22.53 -8.56 -24.74
CA LYS A 533 22.89 -8.96 -26.10
C LYS A 533 24.37 -9.28 -26.11
N ASN A 534 24.71 -10.55 -26.32
CA ASN A 534 26.06 -10.96 -26.73
C ASN A 534 26.45 -10.18 -28.01
N THR A 535 26.95 -8.99 -27.86
CA THR A 535 27.72 -8.35 -28.90
C THR A 535 29.03 -9.14 -29.00
N LYS A 536 28.97 -10.30 -29.70
CA LYS A 536 30.16 -10.93 -30.19
C LYS A 536 30.97 -9.83 -30.86
N LYS A 537 32.11 -9.50 -30.26
CA LYS A 537 33.15 -8.70 -30.91
C LYS A 537 33.40 -9.33 -32.28
N ARG A 538 32.85 -8.72 -33.34
CA ARG A 538 33.42 -8.90 -34.67
C ARG A 538 34.77 -8.19 -34.63
N ARG A 539 35.82 -8.98 -34.46
CA ARG A 539 37.16 -8.62 -34.81
C ARG A 539 37.27 -8.58 -36.34
#